data_8f139a98486867623975d43b87698e12
#
_entry.id   8f139a98486867623975d43b87698e12
#
_cell.length_a   1.000
_cell.length_b   1.000
_cell.length_c   1.000
_cell.angle_alpha   90.00
_cell.angle_beta   90.00
_cell.angle_gamma   90.00
#
_symmetry.space_group_name_H-M   'P 1'
#
loop_
_entity.id
_entity.type
_entity.pdbx_description
1 polymer ?
#
loop_
_entity_poly.entity_id
_entity_poly.type
_entity_poly.pdbx_seq_one_letter_code
_entity_poly.pdbx_strand_id
1 'polypeptide(L)'
;MKLRKQLWCMLVLLIPMFSEATEDKFKVITTFTVIADIAQNIAGNAATVQSITKPNAEIHNYQVTPGDIRKAYDADLVLYNGLNLELWFEKFFNNLDSIPSVIVTENIKPLSISKGPYSGKPNPHAWMSTKNAIIYLSLIHISEPTRPL
;
A
#
# COMPACT_ATOMS: atom_id res chain seq x y z
N MET A 1 -26.02 11.69 75.05
CA MET A 1 -26.12 10.83 73.88
C MET A 1 -25.54 11.62 72.69
N LYS A 2 -24.26 11.37 72.33
CA LYS A 2 -23.50 12.13 71.31
C LYS A 2 -23.52 11.35 69.99
N LEU A 3 -24.22 11.90 69.00
CA LEU A 3 -24.29 11.34 67.63
C LEU A 3 -22.99 11.74 66.90
N ARG A 4 -22.09 10.76 66.66
CA ARG A 4 -20.91 10.95 65.80
C ARG A 4 -21.35 10.83 64.33
N LYS A 5 -21.36 11.97 63.64
CA LYS A 5 -21.49 12.01 62.18
C LYS A 5 -20.20 11.48 61.54
N GLN A 6 -20.22 10.32 60.92
CA GLN A 6 -19.14 9.86 60.09
C GLN A 6 -19.29 10.47 58.70
N LEU A 7 -18.36 11.35 58.37
CA LEU A 7 -18.23 11.96 57.04
C LEU A 7 -17.40 11.01 56.16
N TRP A 8 -18.03 10.29 55.28
CA TRP A 8 -17.37 9.53 54.26
C TRP A 8 -16.94 10.46 53.13
N CYS A 9 -15.62 10.75 53.05
CA CYS A 9 -15.02 11.39 51.90
C CYS A 9 -14.91 10.35 50.77
N MET A 10 -15.79 10.43 49.79
CA MET A 10 -15.74 9.66 48.54
C MET A 10 -14.67 10.29 47.64
N LEU A 11 -13.46 9.74 47.70
CA LEU A 11 -12.36 10.13 46.83
C LEU A 11 -12.65 9.57 45.43
N VAL A 12 -13.22 10.41 44.55
CA VAL A 12 -13.38 10.06 43.13
C VAL A 12 -12.00 10.16 42.47
N LEU A 13 -11.35 9.01 42.23
CA LEU A 13 -10.17 8.93 41.40
C LEU A 13 -10.55 9.24 39.97
N LEU A 14 -10.28 10.45 39.51
CA LEU A 14 -10.27 10.85 38.11
C LEU A 14 -9.10 10.14 37.45
N ILE A 15 -9.35 8.95 36.86
CA ILE A 15 -8.42 8.30 35.98
C ILE A 15 -8.49 9.07 34.65
N PRO A 16 -7.41 9.73 34.21
CA PRO A 16 -7.40 10.30 32.87
C PRO A 16 -7.50 9.14 31.88
N MET A 17 -8.63 9.02 31.20
CA MET A 17 -8.75 8.20 30.00
C MET A 17 -7.89 8.87 28.93
N PHE A 18 -6.65 8.44 28.79
CA PHE A 18 -5.89 8.70 27.59
C PHE A 18 -6.58 7.91 26.47
N SER A 19 -7.43 8.60 25.72
CA SER A 19 -7.86 8.14 24.40
C SER A 19 -6.62 8.21 23.53
N GLU A 20 -5.96 7.07 23.30
CA GLU A 20 -5.03 6.94 22.20
C GLU A 20 -5.85 7.19 20.93
N ALA A 21 -5.72 8.38 20.37
CA ALA A 21 -6.19 8.65 19.03
C ALA A 21 -5.41 7.68 18.13
N THR A 22 -6.07 6.68 17.60
CA THR A 22 -5.50 5.85 16.53
C THR A 22 -5.28 6.79 15.35
N GLU A 23 -4.04 7.25 15.18
CA GLU A 23 -3.63 7.98 13.99
C GLU A 23 -3.95 7.07 12.80
N ASP A 24 -4.83 7.55 11.91
CA ASP A 24 -5.19 6.80 10.71
C ASP A 24 -3.93 6.70 9.85
N LYS A 25 -3.35 5.51 9.79
CA LYS A 25 -2.08 5.29 9.11
C LYS A 25 -2.25 5.51 7.61
N PHE A 26 -1.23 6.09 6.99
CA PHE A 26 -1.15 6.22 5.54
C PHE A 26 -1.39 4.87 4.85
N LYS A 27 -2.32 4.83 3.89
CA LYS A 27 -2.79 3.61 3.23
C LYS A 27 -2.21 3.50 1.84
N VAL A 28 -1.41 2.48 1.62
CA VAL A 28 -0.82 2.17 0.32
C VAL A 28 -1.49 0.92 -0.26
N ILE A 29 -1.98 1.04 -1.47
CA ILE A 29 -2.49 -0.10 -2.24
C ILE A 29 -1.52 -0.44 -3.35
N THR A 30 -1.28 -1.72 -3.56
CA THR A 30 -0.44 -2.23 -4.64
C THR A 30 -1.22 -3.20 -5.51
N THR A 31 -0.81 -3.36 -6.74
CA THR A 31 -1.48 -4.29 -7.66
C THR A 31 -1.22 -5.74 -7.30
N PHE A 32 -0.03 -6.07 -6.82
CA PHE A 32 0.30 -7.45 -6.46
C PHE A 32 1.29 -7.55 -5.29
N THR A 33 1.40 -8.75 -4.76
CA THR A 33 2.03 -9.03 -3.48
C THR A 33 3.52 -8.71 -3.40
N VAL A 34 4.27 -8.80 -4.51
CA VAL A 34 5.71 -8.49 -4.50
C VAL A 34 5.93 -6.99 -4.24
N ILE A 35 5.15 -6.12 -4.90
CA ILE A 35 5.22 -4.67 -4.62
C ILE A 35 4.78 -4.40 -3.18
N ALA A 36 3.74 -5.10 -2.71
CA ALA A 36 3.25 -4.93 -1.34
C ALA A 36 4.33 -5.29 -0.30
N ASP A 37 5.05 -6.39 -0.51
CA ASP A 37 6.13 -6.81 0.37
C ASP A 37 7.26 -5.77 0.41
N ILE A 38 7.70 -5.30 -0.75
CA ILE A 38 8.73 -4.26 -0.85
C ILE A 38 8.26 -2.99 -0.14
N ALA A 39 7.06 -2.50 -0.43
CA ALA A 39 6.52 -1.27 0.14
C ALA A 39 6.36 -1.39 1.66
N GLN A 40 5.85 -2.52 2.19
CA GLN A 40 5.69 -2.71 3.61
C GLN A 40 7.04 -2.76 4.35
N ASN A 41 8.07 -3.37 3.74
CA ASN A 41 9.42 -3.38 4.33
C ASN A 41 10.05 -1.98 4.37
N ILE A 42 9.75 -1.11 3.40
CA ILE A 42 10.20 0.28 3.40
C ILE A 42 9.43 1.10 4.43
N ALA A 43 8.10 1.01 4.40
CA ALA A 43 7.21 1.81 5.25
C ALA A 43 7.29 1.42 6.74
N GLY A 44 7.63 0.19 7.05
CA GLY A 44 7.64 -0.31 8.43
C GLY A 44 6.27 -0.10 9.09
N ASN A 45 6.21 0.70 10.13
CA ASN A 45 4.98 1.03 10.86
C ASN A 45 4.32 2.34 10.40
N ALA A 46 4.94 3.07 9.45
CA ALA A 46 4.45 4.38 9.01
C ALA A 46 3.21 4.28 8.11
N ALA A 47 3.07 3.18 7.37
CA ALA A 47 1.94 2.95 6.50
C ALA A 47 1.35 1.54 6.67
N THR A 48 0.10 1.41 6.23
CA THR A 48 -0.55 0.11 6.04
C THR A 48 -0.55 -0.21 4.55
N VAL A 49 0.13 -1.28 4.15
CA VAL A 49 0.24 -1.69 2.76
C VAL A 49 -0.65 -2.90 2.49
N GLN A 50 -1.44 -2.84 1.42
CA GLN A 50 -2.30 -3.95 1.01
C GLN A 50 -2.17 -4.21 -0.49
N SER A 51 -2.24 -5.48 -0.88
CA SER A 51 -2.30 -5.88 -2.29
C SER A 51 -3.76 -6.05 -2.75
N ILE A 52 -4.04 -5.63 -3.98
CA ILE A 52 -5.30 -5.94 -4.67
C ILE A 52 -5.37 -7.45 -4.90
N THR A 53 -4.36 -8.01 -5.55
CA THR A 53 -4.34 -9.44 -5.80
C THR A 53 -3.92 -10.22 -4.56
N LYS A 54 -4.54 -11.39 -4.38
CA LYS A 54 -4.15 -12.33 -3.31
C LYS A 54 -2.84 -13.05 -3.65
N PRO A 55 -2.14 -13.60 -2.66
CA PRO A 55 -1.02 -14.49 -2.92
C PRO A 55 -1.40 -15.61 -3.89
N ASN A 56 -0.51 -15.90 -4.84
CA ASN A 56 -0.69 -16.91 -5.89
C ASN A 56 -1.83 -16.63 -6.91
N ALA A 57 -2.39 -15.43 -6.92
CA ALA A 57 -3.34 -15.05 -7.97
C ALA A 57 -2.63 -14.82 -9.30
N GLU A 58 -3.33 -15.16 -10.42
CA GLU A 58 -2.88 -14.78 -11.76
C GLU A 58 -3.01 -13.27 -11.94
N ILE A 59 -1.88 -12.61 -12.20
CA ILE A 59 -1.84 -11.14 -12.23
C ILE A 59 -2.14 -10.56 -13.61
N HIS A 60 -1.79 -11.26 -14.70
CA HIS A 60 -1.97 -10.73 -16.06
C HIS A 60 -3.44 -10.58 -16.45
N ASN A 61 -4.29 -11.51 -16.02
CA ASN A 61 -5.71 -11.58 -16.35
C ASN A 61 -6.60 -11.51 -15.09
N TYR A 62 -6.16 -10.77 -14.09
CA TYR A 62 -6.91 -10.65 -12.84
C TYR A 62 -8.30 -10.06 -13.06
N GLN A 63 -9.31 -10.67 -12.44
CA GLN A 63 -10.68 -10.19 -12.48
C GLN A 63 -10.94 -9.31 -11.26
N VAL A 64 -11.03 -8.01 -11.49
CA VAL A 64 -11.27 -7.01 -10.45
C VAL A 64 -12.65 -7.19 -9.83
N THR A 65 -12.71 -7.18 -8.51
CA THR A 65 -13.96 -7.29 -7.75
C THR A 65 -14.39 -5.92 -7.18
N PRO A 66 -15.68 -5.75 -6.84
CA PRO A 66 -16.13 -4.53 -6.14
C PRO A 66 -15.40 -4.28 -4.82
N GLY A 67 -14.87 -5.33 -4.18
CA GLY A 67 -14.04 -5.22 -2.98
C GLY A 67 -12.68 -4.58 -3.27
N ASP A 68 -12.08 -4.90 -4.39
CA ASP A 68 -10.79 -4.33 -4.81
C ASP A 68 -10.93 -2.84 -5.14
N ILE A 69 -12.06 -2.48 -5.75
CA ILE A 69 -12.42 -1.08 -6.01
C ILE A 69 -12.45 -0.28 -4.72
N ARG A 70 -13.19 -0.77 -3.73
CA ARG A 70 -13.31 -0.08 -2.44
C ARG A 70 -11.96 0.09 -1.75
N LYS A 71 -11.12 -0.95 -1.76
CA LYS A 71 -9.76 -0.83 -1.19
C LYS A 71 -8.96 0.30 -1.82
N ALA A 72 -9.05 0.43 -3.15
CA ALA A 72 -8.31 1.44 -3.88
C ALA A 72 -8.85 2.86 -3.63
N TYR A 73 -10.17 3.01 -3.51
CA TYR A 73 -10.76 4.32 -3.17
C TYR A 73 -10.35 4.83 -1.78
N ASP A 74 -10.08 3.93 -0.85
CA ASP A 74 -9.66 4.27 0.51
C ASP A 74 -8.14 4.47 0.64
N ALA A 75 -7.40 4.44 -0.48
CA ALA A 75 -5.95 4.56 -0.49
C ALA A 75 -5.47 6.00 -0.59
N ASP A 76 -4.36 6.29 0.07
CA ASP A 76 -3.62 7.55 -0.06
C ASP A 76 -2.60 7.50 -1.22
N LEU A 77 -2.17 6.28 -1.59
CA LEU A 77 -1.21 6.03 -2.66
C LEU A 77 -1.45 4.67 -3.31
N VAL A 78 -1.33 4.61 -4.63
CA VAL A 78 -1.36 3.36 -5.39
C VAL A 78 -0.02 3.11 -6.08
N LEU A 79 0.52 1.89 -5.91
CA LEU A 79 1.75 1.44 -6.56
C LEU A 79 1.44 0.30 -7.54
N TYR A 80 1.87 0.43 -8.78
CA TYR A 80 1.68 -0.61 -9.78
C TYR A 80 2.93 -0.79 -10.67
N ASN A 81 3.06 -1.98 -11.25
CA ASN A 81 4.25 -2.32 -12.01
C ASN A 81 4.38 -1.55 -13.32
N GLY A 82 3.31 -1.50 -14.09
CA GLY A 82 3.38 -1.03 -15.48
C GLY A 82 3.98 -2.08 -16.42
N LEU A 83 4.60 -1.66 -17.52
CA LEU A 83 5.15 -2.53 -18.58
C LEU A 83 4.12 -3.54 -19.14
N ASN A 84 2.85 -3.16 -19.14
CA ASN A 84 1.72 -4.01 -19.56
C ASN A 84 1.51 -5.27 -18.71
N LEU A 85 1.96 -5.29 -17.45
CA LEU A 85 1.72 -6.40 -16.54
C LEU A 85 0.24 -6.47 -16.14
N GLU A 86 -0.31 -5.35 -15.70
CA GLU A 86 -1.66 -5.21 -15.18
C GLU A 86 -2.54 -4.34 -16.08
N LEU A 87 -2.78 -4.77 -17.32
CA LEU A 87 -3.66 -4.01 -18.24
C LEU A 87 -5.09 -3.84 -17.70
N TRP A 88 -5.54 -4.76 -16.85
CA TRP A 88 -6.80 -4.65 -16.12
C TRP A 88 -6.80 -3.47 -15.15
N PHE A 89 -5.65 -3.15 -14.55
CA PHE A 89 -5.50 -2.02 -13.64
C PHE A 89 -5.72 -0.70 -14.38
N GLU A 90 -5.00 -0.48 -15.48
CA GLU A 90 -5.13 0.77 -16.26
C GLU A 90 -6.57 1.04 -16.71
N LYS A 91 -7.29 0.01 -17.16
CA LYS A 91 -8.70 0.13 -17.55
C LYS A 91 -9.62 0.52 -16.40
N PHE A 92 -9.27 0.08 -15.21
CA PHE A 92 -10.11 0.19 -14.04
C PHE A 92 -9.86 1.50 -13.29
N PHE A 93 -8.60 1.92 -13.24
CA PHE A 93 -8.13 3.06 -12.47
C PHE A 93 -8.11 4.38 -13.25
N ASN A 94 -8.37 4.38 -14.56
CA ASN A 94 -8.63 5.61 -15.31
C ASN A 94 -9.80 6.45 -14.75
N ASN A 95 -10.57 5.89 -13.82
CA ASN A 95 -11.62 6.58 -13.08
C ASN A 95 -11.22 7.00 -11.64
N LEU A 96 -9.99 6.75 -11.23
CA LEU A 96 -9.46 7.14 -9.92
C LEU A 96 -8.53 8.35 -10.01
N ASP A 97 -8.86 9.33 -10.85
CA ASP A 97 -8.07 10.53 -11.11
C ASP A 97 -7.69 11.35 -9.86
N SER A 98 -8.29 11.04 -8.71
CA SER A 98 -8.03 11.72 -7.44
C SER A 98 -6.99 11.07 -6.55
N ILE A 99 -6.55 9.84 -6.84
CA ILE A 99 -5.61 9.10 -5.98
C ILE A 99 -4.22 9.09 -6.61
N PRO A 100 -3.19 9.59 -5.91
CA PRO A 100 -1.82 9.53 -6.40
C PRO A 100 -1.41 8.11 -6.76
N SER A 101 -0.80 7.92 -7.93
CA SER A 101 -0.32 6.62 -8.37
C SER A 101 1.11 6.68 -8.90
N VAL A 102 1.89 5.63 -8.67
CA VAL A 102 3.29 5.53 -9.08
C VAL A 102 3.54 4.23 -9.83
N ILE A 103 4.18 4.35 -10.99
CA ILE A 103 4.67 3.22 -11.78
C ILE A 103 6.06 2.86 -11.26
N VAL A 104 6.18 1.74 -10.54
CA VAL A 104 7.44 1.36 -9.90
C VAL A 104 8.53 0.90 -10.86
N THR A 105 8.22 0.79 -12.16
CA THR A 105 9.19 0.49 -13.23
C THR A 105 9.54 1.69 -14.11
N GLU A 106 9.13 2.91 -13.75
CA GLU A 106 9.23 4.08 -14.62
C GLU A 106 10.65 4.30 -15.19
N ASN A 107 11.69 4.10 -14.40
CA ASN A 107 13.08 4.31 -14.81
C ASN A 107 13.80 3.01 -15.21
N ILE A 108 13.06 1.92 -15.45
CA ILE A 108 13.64 0.65 -15.84
C ILE A 108 13.65 0.52 -17.37
N LYS A 109 14.81 0.18 -17.93
CA LYS A 109 14.90 -0.27 -19.30
C LYS A 109 14.60 -1.77 -19.36
N PRO A 110 13.40 -2.18 -19.79
CA PRO A 110 13.00 -3.58 -19.75
C PRO A 110 13.78 -4.41 -20.77
N LEU A 111 13.97 -5.68 -20.44
CA LEU A 111 14.41 -6.65 -21.43
C LEU A 111 13.27 -6.97 -22.39
N SER A 112 13.59 -7.24 -23.65
CA SER A 112 12.59 -7.75 -24.59
C SER A 112 12.32 -9.24 -24.37
N ILE A 113 11.07 -9.64 -24.54
CA ILE A 113 10.69 -11.06 -24.59
C ILE A 113 11.24 -11.66 -25.88
N SER A 114 12.05 -12.71 -25.74
CA SER A 114 12.79 -13.27 -26.89
C SER A 114 11.99 -14.27 -27.73
N LYS A 115 10.92 -14.87 -27.17
CA LYS A 115 10.16 -15.96 -27.81
C LYS A 115 8.67 -15.92 -27.44
N GLY A 116 7.84 -16.58 -28.25
CA GLY A 116 6.41 -16.74 -28.00
C GLY A 116 5.56 -15.60 -28.53
N PRO A 117 4.26 -15.58 -28.20
CA PRO A 117 3.29 -14.62 -28.73
C PRO A 117 3.60 -13.15 -28.40
N TYR A 118 4.39 -12.92 -27.39
CA TYR A 118 4.79 -11.59 -26.91
C TYR A 118 6.23 -11.22 -27.30
N SER A 119 6.84 -11.94 -28.23
CA SER A 119 8.20 -11.65 -28.70
C SER A 119 8.33 -10.19 -29.15
N GLY A 120 9.41 -9.53 -28.73
CA GLY A 120 9.68 -8.11 -28.99
C GLY A 120 8.97 -7.13 -28.02
N LYS A 121 8.04 -7.59 -27.21
CA LYS A 121 7.42 -6.76 -26.18
C LYS A 121 8.32 -6.64 -24.94
N PRO A 122 8.17 -5.56 -24.14
CA PRO A 122 8.88 -5.45 -22.88
C PRO A 122 8.51 -6.59 -21.94
N ASN A 123 9.52 -7.16 -21.27
CA ASN A 123 9.28 -8.15 -20.21
C ASN A 123 8.86 -7.43 -18.93
N PRO A 124 7.62 -7.62 -18.44
CA PRO A 124 7.12 -6.90 -17.28
C PRO A 124 7.70 -7.39 -15.95
N HIS A 125 8.34 -8.57 -15.92
CA HIS A 125 8.85 -9.20 -14.68
C HIS A 125 10.19 -8.57 -14.24
N ALA A 126 10.25 -7.24 -14.23
CA ALA A 126 11.46 -6.48 -13.96
C ALA A 126 12.02 -6.68 -12.55
N TRP A 127 11.16 -6.96 -11.57
CA TRP A 127 11.55 -7.20 -10.17
C TRP A 127 12.41 -8.45 -9.96
N MET A 128 12.45 -9.37 -10.93
CA MET A 128 13.31 -10.56 -10.86
C MET A 128 14.80 -10.23 -11.01
N SER A 129 15.14 -9.02 -11.37
CA SER A 129 16.51 -8.51 -11.43
C SER A 129 16.85 -7.74 -10.16
N THR A 130 17.90 -8.13 -9.44
CA THR A 130 18.39 -7.42 -8.26
C THR A 130 18.78 -5.97 -8.55
N LYS A 131 19.31 -5.70 -9.74
CA LYS A 131 19.62 -4.34 -10.21
C LYS A 131 18.35 -3.49 -10.33
N ASN A 132 17.27 -4.06 -10.84
CA ASN A 132 15.99 -3.35 -10.97
C ASN A 132 15.31 -3.21 -9.62
N ALA A 133 15.48 -4.17 -8.70
CA ALA A 133 14.93 -4.09 -7.35
C ALA A 133 15.35 -2.80 -6.62
N ILE A 134 16.59 -2.31 -6.86
CA ILE A 134 17.04 -1.03 -6.31
C ILE A 134 16.20 0.14 -6.83
N ILE A 135 15.77 0.09 -8.10
CA ILE A 135 14.91 1.12 -8.69
C ILE A 135 13.52 1.08 -8.06
N TYR A 136 12.95 -0.11 -7.88
CA TYR A 136 11.68 -0.28 -7.14
C TYR A 136 11.77 0.33 -5.74
N LEU A 137 12.81 -0.02 -4.99
CA LEU A 137 13.05 0.51 -3.65
C LEU A 137 13.13 2.05 -3.65
N SER A 138 13.86 2.62 -4.60
CA SER A 138 14.04 4.07 -4.72
C SER A 138 12.72 4.78 -5.02
N LEU A 139 11.95 4.30 -6.01
CA LEU A 139 10.68 4.92 -6.40
C LEU A 139 9.64 4.82 -5.29
N ILE A 140 9.55 3.69 -4.60
CA ILE A 140 8.64 3.50 -3.48
C ILE A 140 9.04 4.43 -2.32
N HIS A 141 10.33 4.48 -1.97
CA HIS A 141 10.82 5.34 -0.89
C HIS A 141 10.55 6.84 -1.13
N ILE A 142 10.74 7.31 -2.37
CA ILE A 142 10.47 8.71 -2.74
C ILE A 142 8.96 9.03 -2.67
N SER A 143 8.12 8.04 -2.89
CA SER A 143 6.66 8.19 -2.90
C SER A 143 6.04 8.19 -1.50
N GLU A 144 6.80 7.81 -0.48
CA GLU A 144 6.33 7.86 0.90
C GLU A 144 6.33 9.30 1.42
N PRO A 145 5.30 9.69 2.21
CA PRO A 145 5.33 10.97 2.90
C PRO A 145 6.54 11.00 3.83
N THR A 146 7.45 11.95 3.58
CA THR A 146 8.62 12.16 4.43
C THR A 146 8.16 12.36 5.86
N ARG A 147 8.53 11.43 6.74
CA ARG A 147 8.40 11.65 8.18
C ARG A 147 9.19 12.91 8.53
N PRO A 148 8.62 13.91 9.18
CA PRO A 148 9.45 14.93 9.82
C PRO A 148 10.34 14.23 10.84
N LEU A 149 11.65 14.44 10.70
CA LEU A 149 12.68 13.99 11.64
C LEU A 149 12.48 14.64 12.99
#